data_a0245cfc7e7c7c117a8ab7638db05a4f
#
_entry.id   a0245cfc7e7c7c117a8ab7638db05a4f
#
_cell.length_a   1.000
_cell.length_b   1.000
_cell.length_c   1.000
_cell.angle_alpha   90.00
_cell.angle_beta   90.00
_cell.angle_gamma   90.00
#
_symmetry.space_group_name_H-M   'P 1'
#
loop_
_entity.id
_entity.type
_entity.pdbx_description
1 polymer ?
#
loop_
_entity_poly.entity_id
_entity_poly.type
_entity_poly.pdbx_seq_one_letter_code
_entity_poly.pdbx_strand_id
1 'polypeptide(L)'
;ASWMRGVDDPNKFFTYREIADRLVPYVKEMNFTHVEFMPVMEYPYDPSWGYQITGFFAASSRFGGPQDLMYLIEELHKNGIGVILDWVPSHFPGDANGLHFFDGSFLYEHEDPRKGFHPDWKSHIFNYGRNEVKSFLISNACFWLDRYHADGLRVDAVRSMLELDYSRADGEWEPNIYGDNRNLEAIDFIKEMNTIVYREFPDIQTIAEDSSDFPKVTKPIYDGGLGFGMKWMMGWMHDTLKYFKEDPIARKYHHHKLTFSTMYMLNENFMLPLSHDEVVHGKSSLIFKMPGDEWQKHANLRAMYTYMYAHPGNKLLFMG
;
A
#
# COMPACT_ATOMS: atom_id res chain seq x y z
N ALA A 1 4.88 9.99 -9.03
CA ALA A 1 4.37 9.28 -10.19
C ALA A 1 4.45 10.14 -11.46
N SER A 2 4.23 9.54 -12.64
CA SER A 2 4.34 10.22 -13.94
C SER A 2 3.37 11.41 -14.08
N TRP A 3 2.22 11.38 -13.44
CA TRP A 3 1.25 12.48 -13.43
C TRP A 3 1.79 13.78 -12.79
N MET A 4 2.72 13.66 -11.85
CA MET A 4 3.34 14.76 -11.12
C MET A 4 4.71 15.16 -11.70
N ARG A 5 5.02 14.77 -12.93
CA ARG A 5 6.22 15.22 -13.64
C ARG A 5 5.92 16.38 -14.58
N GLY A 6 6.91 17.24 -14.81
CA GLY A 6 6.79 18.35 -15.76
C GLY A 6 6.51 17.86 -17.18
N VAL A 7 5.54 18.49 -17.85
CA VAL A 7 5.19 18.13 -19.24
C VAL A 7 6.34 18.43 -20.20
N ASP A 8 7.09 19.52 -19.91
CA ASP A 8 8.19 20.00 -20.76
C ASP A 8 9.54 19.36 -20.45
N ASP A 9 9.68 18.75 -19.25
CA ASP A 9 10.87 18.02 -18.83
C ASP A 9 10.46 16.79 -17.99
N PRO A 10 10.49 15.61 -18.55
CA PRO A 10 10.09 14.38 -17.84
C PRO A 10 11.02 14.02 -16.67
N ASN A 11 12.20 14.67 -16.56
CA ASN A 11 13.13 14.49 -15.45
C ASN A 11 12.89 15.49 -14.31
N LYS A 12 12.04 16.50 -14.53
CA LYS A 12 11.68 17.47 -13.51
C LYS A 12 10.50 16.96 -12.68
N PHE A 13 10.76 16.69 -11.40
CA PHE A 13 9.70 16.47 -10.43
C PHE A 13 9.04 17.81 -10.05
N PHE A 14 7.73 17.80 -9.82
CA PHE A 14 7.09 18.91 -9.15
C PHE A 14 7.46 18.92 -7.66
N THR A 15 7.63 20.10 -7.12
CA THR A 15 7.79 20.30 -5.68
C THR A 15 6.48 20.01 -4.96
N TYR A 16 6.54 19.73 -3.64
CA TYR A 16 5.34 19.55 -2.81
C TYR A 16 4.37 20.73 -2.93
N ARG A 17 4.89 21.98 -3.07
CA ARG A 17 4.06 23.17 -3.26
C ARG A 17 3.39 23.20 -4.63
N GLU A 18 4.11 22.92 -5.70
CA GLU A 18 3.53 22.80 -7.06
C GLU A 18 2.51 21.67 -7.15
N ILE A 19 2.72 20.59 -6.38
CA ILE A 19 1.75 19.49 -6.26
C ILE A 19 0.48 19.99 -5.57
N ALA A 20 0.57 20.75 -4.48
CA ALA A 20 -0.60 21.29 -3.79
C ALA A 20 -1.46 22.14 -4.72
N ASP A 21 -0.84 23.06 -5.49
CA ASP A 21 -1.53 23.96 -6.41
C ASP A 21 -2.32 23.24 -7.50
N ARG A 22 -1.90 22.03 -7.88
CA ARG A 22 -2.51 21.23 -8.95
C ARG A 22 -3.46 20.17 -8.41
N LEU A 23 -3.07 19.49 -7.34
CA LEU A 23 -3.79 18.35 -6.81
C LEU A 23 -5.08 18.75 -6.11
N VAL A 24 -5.06 19.81 -5.30
CA VAL A 24 -6.23 20.28 -4.55
C VAL A 24 -7.42 20.61 -5.47
N PRO A 25 -7.27 21.44 -6.52
CA PRO A 25 -8.37 21.69 -7.45
C PRO A 25 -8.88 20.43 -8.13
N TYR A 26 -7.98 19.55 -8.56
CA TYR A 26 -8.33 18.31 -9.25
C TYR A 26 -9.16 17.38 -8.35
N VAL A 27 -8.71 17.14 -7.12
CA VAL A 27 -9.40 16.27 -6.16
C VAL A 27 -10.81 16.79 -5.85
N LYS A 28 -10.95 18.12 -5.74
CA LYS A 28 -12.27 18.77 -5.54
C LYS A 28 -13.17 18.64 -6.76
N GLU A 29 -12.66 18.87 -7.95
CA GLU A 29 -13.41 18.72 -9.22
C GLU A 29 -13.91 17.30 -9.38
N MET A 30 -13.09 16.31 -9.06
CA MET A 30 -13.43 14.88 -9.16
C MET A 30 -14.24 14.35 -7.97
N ASN A 31 -14.51 15.19 -6.95
CA ASN A 31 -15.21 14.83 -5.71
C ASN A 31 -14.58 13.66 -4.95
N PHE A 32 -13.25 13.52 -4.98
CA PHE A 32 -12.54 12.61 -4.09
C PHE A 32 -12.45 13.20 -2.70
N THR A 33 -12.52 12.33 -1.68
CA THR A 33 -12.48 12.73 -0.27
C THR A 33 -11.09 12.62 0.34
N HIS A 34 -10.24 11.77 -0.21
CA HIS A 34 -8.90 11.49 0.31
C HIS A 34 -7.91 11.37 -0.84
N VAL A 35 -6.64 11.59 -0.50
CA VAL A 35 -5.49 11.29 -1.36
C VAL A 35 -4.61 10.27 -0.64
N GLU A 36 -4.25 9.19 -1.32
CA GLU A 36 -3.24 8.25 -0.85
C GLU A 36 -1.95 8.50 -1.65
N PHE A 37 -0.90 8.93 -0.96
CA PHE A 37 0.41 9.12 -1.55
C PHE A 37 1.20 7.81 -1.51
N MET A 38 1.80 7.44 -2.64
CA MET A 38 2.89 6.45 -2.66
C MET A 38 3.99 6.88 -1.68
N PRO A 39 4.90 5.97 -1.24
CA PRO A 39 5.81 6.28 -0.15
C PRO A 39 6.52 7.62 -0.31
N VAL A 40 6.40 8.48 0.70
CA VAL A 40 7.01 9.82 0.75
C VAL A 40 8.26 9.86 1.62
N MET A 41 8.62 8.75 2.27
CA MET A 41 9.85 8.59 3.03
C MET A 41 11.05 8.62 2.08
N GLU A 42 12.23 9.05 2.58
CA GLU A 42 13.42 9.18 1.73
C GLU A 42 13.94 7.82 1.25
N TYR A 43 14.28 7.76 -0.04
CA TYR A 43 14.78 6.57 -0.71
C TYR A 43 15.79 6.92 -1.81
N PRO A 44 16.85 6.10 -2.05
CA PRO A 44 17.90 6.43 -3.01
C PRO A 44 17.53 6.12 -4.46
N TYR A 45 16.74 5.07 -4.68
CA TYR A 45 16.49 4.48 -6.01
C TYR A 45 15.13 4.91 -6.56
N ASP A 46 15.10 5.91 -7.45
CA ASP A 46 13.87 6.47 -8.03
C ASP A 46 12.94 5.40 -8.68
N PRO A 47 13.44 4.41 -9.45
CA PRO A 47 12.58 3.37 -10.00
C PRO A 47 11.86 2.48 -8.98
N SER A 48 12.20 2.55 -7.70
CA SER A 48 11.49 1.85 -6.62
C SER A 48 10.17 2.52 -6.23
N TRP A 49 9.90 3.73 -6.73
CA TRP A 49 8.72 4.55 -6.37
C TRP A 49 8.57 4.85 -4.89
N GLY A 50 9.65 4.71 -4.13
CA GLY A 50 9.68 4.91 -2.69
C GLY A 50 9.54 3.64 -1.85
N TYR A 51 9.38 2.46 -2.45
CA TYR A 51 9.27 1.20 -1.69
C TYR A 51 10.61 0.67 -1.16
N GLN A 52 11.74 1.26 -1.55
CA GLN A 52 13.08 0.94 -1.03
C GLN A 52 13.56 2.05 -0.10
N ILE A 53 12.95 2.16 1.07
CA ILE A 53 13.16 3.25 2.03
C ILE A 53 14.51 3.09 2.75
N THR A 54 15.29 4.17 2.80
CA THR A 54 16.50 4.26 3.63
C THR A 54 16.36 5.30 4.75
N GLY A 55 15.51 6.31 4.57
CA GLY A 55 15.27 7.37 5.55
C GLY A 55 13.85 7.36 6.09
N PHE A 56 13.54 6.44 7.01
CA PHE A 56 12.19 6.23 7.54
C PHE A 56 11.55 7.46 8.21
N PHE A 57 12.36 8.33 8.82
CA PHE A 57 11.91 9.55 9.51
C PHE A 57 12.18 10.83 8.70
N ALA A 58 12.42 10.71 7.39
CA ALA A 58 12.70 11.85 6.52
C ALA A 58 11.74 11.87 5.34
N ALA A 59 11.17 13.05 5.04
CA ALA A 59 10.43 13.27 3.80
C ALA A 59 11.41 13.27 2.61
N SER A 60 10.98 12.69 1.48
CA SER A 60 11.81 12.64 0.28
C SER A 60 12.22 14.02 -0.20
N SER A 61 13.52 14.26 -0.27
CA SER A 61 14.12 15.52 -0.70
C SER A 61 13.91 15.84 -2.19
N ARG A 62 13.47 14.84 -2.99
CA ARG A 62 13.17 15.00 -4.43
C ARG A 62 12.12 16.04 -4.72
N PHE A 63 11.18 16.25 -3.80
CA PHE A 63 10.01 17.08 -4.00
C PHE A 63 10.05 18.37 -3.15
N GLY A 64 11.09 18.58 -2.36
CA GLY A 64 11.25 19.73 -1.48
C GLY A 64 11.63 19.36 -0.06
N GLY A 65 11.54 20.32 0.86
CA GLY A 65 11.84 20.11 2.28
C GLY A 65 10.68 19.50 3.07
N PRO A 66 10.93 19.08 4.33
CA PRO A 66 9.89 18.55 5.22
C PRO A 66 8.71 19.52 5.40
N GLN A 67 9.01 20.83 5.52
CA GLN A 67 8.00 21.87 5.67
C GLN A 67 7.11 22.01 4.42
N ASP A 68 7.65 21.70 3.23
CA ASP A 68 6.88 21.74 1.99
C ASP A 68 5.90 20.57 1.90
N LEU A 69 6.27 19.39 2.41
CA LEU A 69 5.32 18.27 2.56
C LEU A 69 4.24 18.58 3.59
N MET A 70 4.61 19.19 4.74
CA MET A 70 3.62 19.67 5.73
C MET A 70 2.67 20.69 5.10
N TYR A 71 3.16 21.62 4.29
CA TYR A 71 2.34 22.56 3.55
C TYR A 71 1.36 21.87 2.58
N LEU A 72 1.82 20.87 1.83
CA LEU A 72 0.95 20.09 0.93
C LEU A 72 -0.21 19.44 1.70
N ILE A 73 0.08 18.79 2.82
CA ILE A 73 -0.93 18.13 3.66
C ILE A 73 -1.88 19.18 4.26
N GLU A 74 -1.35 20.31 4.74
CA GLU A 74 -2.17 21.41 5.27
C GLU A 74 -3.13 21.97 4.21
N GLU A 75 -2.67 22.17 2.97
CA GLU A 75 -3.53 22.66 1.88
C GLU A 75 -4.62 21.66 1.51
N LEU A 76 -4.34 20.36 1.56
CA LEU A 76 -5.35 19.32 1.39
C LEU A 76 -6.39 19.39 2.51
N HIS A 77 -5.98 19.46 3.77
CA HIS A 77 -6.84 19.57 4.94
C HIS A 77 -7.72 20.84 4.94
N LYS A 78 -7.15 22.00 4.59
CA LYS A 78 -7.91 23.25 4.42
C LYS A 78 -9.05 23.14 3.41
N ASN A 79 -8.95 22.19 2.48
CA ASN A 79 -9.97 21.92 1.47
C ASN A 79 -10.84 20.71 1.79
N GLY A 80 -10.75 20.16 3.00
CA GLY A 80 -11.55 19.03 3.47
C GLY A 80 -11.14 17.69 2.83
N ILE A 81 -9.87 17.55 2.40
CA ILE A 81 -9.32 16.35 1.77
C ILE A 81 -8.40 15.66 2.76
N GLY A 82 -8.71 14.42 3.13
CA GLY A 82 -7.86 13.59 4.00
C GLY A 82 -6.63 13.05 3.26
N VAL A 83 -5.58 12.74 4.02
CA VAL A 83 -4.30 12.27 3.50
C VAL A 83 -3.91 10.93 4.10
N ILE A 84 -3.70 9.95 3.25
CA ILE A 84 -3.20 8.62 3.60
C ILE A 84 -1.77 8.50 3.06
N LEU A 85 -0.86 8.02 3.88
CA LEU A 85 0.52 7.75 3.46
C LEU A 85 0.75 6.26 3.30
N ASP A 86 1.37 5.89 2.19
CA ASP A 86 1.84 4.52 1.97
C ASP A 86 3.08 4.28 2.83
N TRP A 87 3.00 3.32 3.73
CA TRP A 87 4.01 3.00 4.74
C TRP A 87 4.51 1.58 4.55
N VAL A 88 5.83 1.41 4.50
CA VAL A 88 6.49 0.16 4.14
C VAL A 88 7.24 -0.43 5.34
N PRO A 89 6.58 -1.08 6.31
CA PRO A 89 7.24 -1.76 7.43
C PRO A 89 7.67 -3.19 7.11
N SER A 90 7.43 -3.65 5.88
CA SER A 90 7.66 -5.04 5.48
C SER A 90 9.12 -5.33 5.17
N HIS A 91 9.84 -4.37 4.60
CA HIS A 91 11.21 -4.57 4.15
C HIS A 91 11.99 -3.26 4.00
N PHE A 92 13.30 -3.37 3.77
CA PHE A 92 14.21 -2.26 3.46
C PHE A 92 15.37 -2.72 2.56
N PRO A 93 16.00 -1.81 1.78
CA PRO A 93 17.08 -2.16 0.87
C PRO A 93 18.41 -2.40 1.58
N GLY A 94 19.33 -3.09 0.88
CA GLY A 94 20.68 -3.35 1.35
C GLY A 94 21.69 -2.22 1.08
N ASP A 95 21.24 -0.97 0.95
CA ASP A 95 22.13 0.18 0.69
C ASP A 95 23.07 0.45 1.87
N ALA A 96 24.32 0.80 1.57
CA ALA A 96 25.37 1.00 2.58
C ALA A 96 25.06 2.14 3.59
N ASN A 97 24.21 3.09 3.21
CA ASN A 97 23.76 4.18 4.08
C ASN A 97 22.36 3.94 4.67
N GLY A 98 21.86 2.69 4.57
CA GLY A 98 20.57 2.26 5.09
C GLY A 98 20.67 1.50 6.41
N LEU A 99 19.69 0.64 6.66
CA LEU A 99 19.56 -0.10 7.90
C LEU A 99 20.30 -1.45 7.89
N HIS A 100 20.65 -1.96 6.71
CA HIS A 100 21.32 -3.26 6.59
C HIS A 100 22.67 -3.24 7.27
N PHE A 101 22.90 -4.20 8.14
CA PHE A 101 24.15 -4.36 8.91
C PHE A 101 24.60 -3.07 9.60
N PHE A 102 23.62 -2.34 10.15
CA PHE A 102 23.70 -0.93 10.55
C PHE A 102 24.84 -0.61 11.53
N ASP A 103 25.01 -1.43 12.55
CA ASP A 103 26.04 -1.27 13.60
C ASP A 103 27.17 -2.33 13.49
N GLY A 104 27.26 -3.01 12.37
CA GLY A 104 28.17 -4.14 12.17
C GLY A 104 27.57 -5.47 12.65
N SER A 105 26.28 -5.48 12.94
CA SER A 105 25.50 -6.69 13.24
C SER A 105 24.16 -6.68 12.50
N PHE A 106 23.40 -7.79 12.55
CA PHE A 106 22.05 -7.89 12.01
C PHE A 106 21.05 -7.30 13.03
N LEU A 107 21.06 -5.96 13.16
CA LEU A 107 20.23 -5.26 14.14
C LEU A 107 18.75 -5.23 13.73
N TYR A 108 18.47 -4.82 12.51
CA TYR A 108 17.11 -4.63 12.00
C TYR A 108 16.54 -5.88 11.30
N GLU A 109 17.39 -6.71 10.71
CA GLU A 109 17.03 -7.92 10.00
C GLU A 109 17.44 -9.19 10.74
N HIS A 110 16.98 -10.35 10.27
CA HIS A 110 17.51 -11.65 10.72
C HIS A 110 18.82 -11.98 10.00
N GLU A 111 19.78 -12.59 10.70
CA GLU A 111 21.02 -13.11 10.12
C GLU A 111 20.75 -14.24 9.12
N ASP A 112 19.76 -15.10 9.41
CA ASP A 112 19.36 -16.19 8.51
C ASP A 112 18.56 -15.61 7.33
N PRO A 113 19.06 -15.73 6.07
CA PRO A 113 18.38 -15.19 4.90
C PRO A 113 17.02 -15.84 4.63
N ARG A 114 16.77 -17.04 5.16
CA ARG A 114 15.44 -17.68 5.06
C ARG A 114 14.36 -16.92 5.83
N LYS A 115 14.75 -16.07 6.77
CA LYS A 115 13.86 -15.18 7.54
C LYS A 115 14.07 -13.71 7.25
N GLY A 116 15.31 -13.33 6.89
CA GLY A 116 15.75 -11.93 6.83
C GLY A 116 15.88 -11.35 5.42
N PHE A 117 15.54 -12.09 4.34
CA PHE A 117 15.74 -11.61 2.98
C PHE A 117 14.63 -12.04 2.02
N HIS A 118 14.07 -11.10 1.27
CA HIS A 118 13.12 -11.35 0.19
C HIS A 118 13.83 -11.65 -1.13
N PRO A 119 13.70 -12.87 -1.68
CA PRO A 119 14.37 -13.24 -2.92
C PRO A 119 13.86 -12.46 -4.14
N ASP A 120 12.56 -12.14 -4.21
CA ASP A 120 11.95 -11.43 -5.33
C ASP A 120 12.32 -9.95 -5.36
N TRP A 121 12.25 -9.28 -4.23
CA TRP A 121 12.50 -7.83 -4.12
C TRP A 121 13.96 -7.50 -3.80
N LYS A 122 14.78 -8.52 -3.48
CA LYS A 122 16.19 -8.38 -3.08
C LYS A 122 16.36 -7.36 -1.95
N SER A 123 15.48 -7.42 -0.98
CA SER A 123 15.41 -6.53 0.18
C SER A 123 15.45 -7.32 1.48
N HIS A 124 15.82 -6.66 2.57
CA HIS A 124 15.88 -7.27 3.90
C HIS A 124 14.53 -7.18 4.59
N ILE A 125 14.18 -8.21 5.37
CA ILE A 125 12.96 -8.29 6.16
C ILE A 125 13.28 -7.86 7.58
N PHE A 126 12.44 -7.00 8.16
CA PHE A 126 12.58 -6.60 9.55
C PHE A 126 12.43 -7.78 10.52
N ASN A 127 13.28 -7.81 11.55
CA ASN A 127 13.19 -8.77 12.66
C ASN A 127 12.14 -8.28 13.67
N TYR A 128 10.88 -8.60 13.44
CA TYR A 128 9.75 -8.17 14.28
C TYR A 128 9.79 -8.76 15.71
N GLY A 129 10.60 -9.78 15.94
CA GLY A 129 10.81 -10.35 17.29
C GLY A 129 11.66 -9.48 18.22
N ARG A 130 12.39 -8.49 17.67
CA ARG A 130 13.18 -7.55 18.47
C ARG A 130 12.38 -6.36 18.94
N ASN A 131 12.43 -6.07 20.22
CA ASN A 131 11.75 -4.90 20.81
C ASN A 131 12.24 -3.57 20.24
N GLU A 132 13.53 -3.47 19.92
CA GLU A 132 14.16 -2.30 19.31
C GLU A 132 13.57 -2.05 17.90
N VAL A 133 13.38 -3.10 17.12
CA VAL A 133 12.79 -3.01 15.77
C VAL A 133 11.31 -2.66 15.84
N LYS A 134 10.56 -3.29 16.74
CA LYS A 134 9.16 -2.91 17.00
C LYS A 134 9.05 -1.44 17.41
N SER A 135 9.88 -1.00 18.37
CA SER A 135 9.91 0.39 18.82
C SER A 135 10.24 1.36 17.69
N PHE A 136 11.21 1.02 16.84
CA PHE A 136 11.58 1.80 15.67
C PHE A 136 10.39 1.97 14.70
N LEU A 137 9.75 0.86 14.31
CA LEU A 137 8.66 0.87 13.34
C LEU A 137 7.40 1.55 13.90
N ILE A 138 7.02 1.28 15.16
CA ILE A 138 5.84 1.91 15.77
C ILE A 138 6.08 3.42 15.96
N SER A 139 7.28 3.81 16.41
CA SER A 139 7.65 5.23 16.50
C SER A 139 7.62 5.91 15.13
N ASN A 140 8.00 5.19 14.08
CA ASN A 140 7.94 5.70 12.71
C ASN A 140 6.49 5.91 12.24
N ALA A 141 5.59 4.96 12.49
CA ALA A 141 4.17 5.14 12.20
C ALA A 141 3.60 6.36 12.94
N CYS A 142 3.84 6.46 14.25
CA CYS A 142 3.42 7.60 15.07
C CYS A 142 4.02 8.92 14.58
N PHE A 143 5.27 8.92 14.13
CA PHE A 143 5.92 10.13 13.60
C PHE A 143 5.18 10.73 12.40
N TRP A 144 4.76 9.93 11.46
CA TRP A 144 4.02 10.40 10.28
C TRP A 144 2.61 10.89 10.63
N LEU A 145 1.97 10.26 11.61
CA LEU A 145 0.66 10.68 12.10
C LEU A 145 0.75 11.97 12.95
N ASP A 146 1.73 12.09 13.84
CA ASP A 146 1.89 13.22 14.74
C ASP A 146 2.50 14.46 14.05
N ARG A 147 3.58 14.28 13.30
CA ARG A 147 4.34 15.41 12.76
C ARG A 147 3.83 15.93 11.43
N TYR A 148 3.24 15.05 10.63
CA TYR A 148 2.71 15.43 9.32
C TYR A 148 1.16 15.42 9.31
N HIS A 149 0.52 15.00 10.40
CA HIS A 149 -0.93 14.94 10.53
C HIS A 149 -1.59 14.11 9.44
N ALA A 150 -0.96 12.99 9.05
CA ALA A 150 -1.60 12.07 8.13
C ALA A 150 -2.88 11.48 8.75
N ASP A 151 -3.94 11.32 7.97
CA ASP A 151 -5.23 10.77 8.41
C ASP A 151 -5.25 9.24 8.33
N GLY A 152 -4.21 8.64 7.81
CA GLY A 152 -4.07 7.19 7.76
C GLY A 152 -2.75 6.71 7.19
N LEU A 153 -2.53 5.42 7.40
CA LEU A 153 -1.40 4.66 6.85
C LEU A 153 -1.93 3.47 6.04
N ARG A 154 -1.55 3.39 4.77
CA ARG A 154 -1.66 2.15 4.00
C ARG A 154 -0.40 1.34 4.26
N VAL A 155 -0.55 0.15 4.80
CA VAL A 155 0.56 -0.73 5.16
C VAL A 155 0.84 -1.66 3.99
N ASP A 156 2.01 -1.50 3.40
CA ASP A 156 2.47 -2.23 2.23
C ASP A 156 2.81 -3.69 2.54
N ALA A 157 2.47 -4.57 1.60
CA ALA A 157 2.91 -5.97 1.55
C ALA A 157 2.65 -6.77 2.84
N VAL A 158 1.49 -6.59 3.47
CA VAL A 158 1.15 -7.25 4.74
C VAL A 158 1.21 -8.77 4.62
N ARG A 159 0.81 -9.35 3.50
CA ARG A 159 0.94 -10.79 3.27
C ARG A 159 2.37 -11.29 3.45
N SER A 160 3.35 -10.56 2.93
CA SER A 160 4.77 -10.92 3.05
C SER A 160 5.28 -10.89 4.49
N MET A 161 4.62 -10.11 5.36
CA MET A 161 4.91 -10.07 6.78
C MET A 161 4.28 -11.27 7.51
N LEU A 162 3.07 -11.67 7.10
CA LEU A 162 2.29 -12.72 7.77
C LEU A 162 2.76 -14.15 7.45
N GLU A 163 3.35 -14.36 6.26
CA GLU A 163 3.70 -15.68 5.73
C GLU A 163 5.21 -15.86 5.62
N LEU A 164 5.79 -16.80 6.38
CA LEU A 164 7.23 -17.13 6.38
C LEU A 164 7.70 -17.75 5.05
N ASP A 165 6.81 -18.37 4.31
CA ASP A 165 7.04 -19.01 3.01
C ASP A 165 6.73 -18.10 1.81
N TYR A 166 6.42 -16.81 2.05
CA TYR A 166 6.10 -15.88 0.98
C TYR A 166 7.22 -15.83 -0.07
N SER A 167 6.86 -16.13 -1.35
CA SER A 167 7.78 -16.16 -2.51
C SER A 167 9.00 -17.09 -2.33
N ARG A 168 8.86 -18.17 -1.57
CA ARG A 168 9.93 -19.14 -1.29
C ARG A 168 9.50 -20.53 -1.73
N ALA A 169 10.47 -21.31 -2.19
CA ALA A 169 10.30 -22.73 -2.47
C ALA A 169 10.37 -23.56 -1.17
N ASP A 170 9.91 -24.82 -1.27
CA ASP A 170 10.04 -25.78 -0.18
C ASP A 170 11.51 -25.91 0.26
N GLY A 171 11.76 -25.77 1.56
CA GLY A 171 13.11 -25.82 2.14
C GLY A 171 13.87 -24.49 2.15
N GLU A 172 13.33 -23.44 1.55
CA GLU A 172 13.92 -22.08 1.55
C GLU A 172 13.36 -21.18 2.66
N TRP A 173 12.55 -21.70 3.54
CA TRP A 173 11.98 -21.01 4.68
C TRP A 173 11.96 -21.90 5.93
N GLU A 174 11.78 -21.30 7.10
CA GLU A 174 11.66 -22.04 8.35
C GLU A 174 10.26 -21.87 8.95
N PRO A 175 9.59 -22.98 9.30
CA PRO A 175 8.30 -22.92 9.98
C PRO A 175 8.42 -22.29 11.37
N ASN A 176 7.31 -21.77 11.87
CA ASN A 176 7.21 -21.30 13.22
C ASN A 176 7.25 -22.46 14.25
N ILE A 177 7.16 -22.13 15.54
CA ILE A 177 7.20 -23.12 16.64
C ILE A 177 6.07 -24.16 16.61
N TYR A 178 5.02 -23.92 15.83
CA TYR A 178 3.89 -24.85 15.65
C TYR A 178 4.02 -25.67 14.36
N GLY A 179 5.02 -25.41 13.54
CA GLY A 179 5.27 -26.11 12.29
C GLY A 179 4.49 -25.57 11.08
N ASP A 180 3.87 -24.41 11.20
CA ASP A 180 3.16 -23.76 10.10
C ASP A 180 3.92 -22.51 9.57
N ASN A 181 3.38 -21.88 8.51
CA ASN A 181 4.03 -20.77 7.80
C ASN A 181 3.70 -19.38 8.37
N ARG A 182 2.96 -19.26 9.47
CA ARG A 182 2.60 -17.96 10.03
C ARG A 182 3.76 -17.32 10.76
N ASN A 183 4.07 -16.07 10.43
CA ASN A 183 5.05 -15.28 11.13
C ASN A 183 4.43 -14.70 12.42
N LEU A 184 4.58 -15.43 13.52
CA LEU A 184 3.99 -15.05 14.81
C LEU A 184 4.52 -13.72 15.33
N GLU A 185 5.79 -13.41 15.07
CA GLU A 185 6.45 -12.17 15.50
C GLU A 185 5.87 -10.97 14.75
N ALA A 186 5.65 -11.09 13.44
CA ALA A 186 5.02 -10.03 12.65
C ALA A 186 3.54 -9.85 13.01
N ILE A 187 2.80 -10.94 13.25
CA ILE A 187 1.42 -10.88 13.73
C ILE A 187 1.31 -10.10 15.04
N ASP A 188 2.20 -10.39 15.98
CA ASP A 188 2.27 -9.69 17.27
C ASP A 188 2.62 -8.21 17.10
N PHE A 189 3.63 -7.91 16.28
CA PHE A 189 4.00 -6.54 15.91
C PHE A 189 2.82 -5.76 15.31
N ILE A 190 2.09 -6.33 14.34
CA ILE A 190 0.95 -5.67 13.69
C ILE A 190 -0.15 -5.36 14.72
N LYS A 191 -0.46 -6.28 15.61
CA LYS A 191 -1.45 -6.07 16.67
C LYS A 191 -1.01 -4.97 17.65
N GLU A 192 0.24 -4.97 18.05
CA GLU A 192 0.82 -3.95 18.92
C GLU A 192 0.80 -2.58 18.26
N MET A 193 1.24 -2.49 16.99
CA MET A 193 1.23 -1.28 16.18
C MET A 193 -0.19 -0.71 16.07
N ASN A 194 -1.18 -1.48 15.66
CA ASN A 194 -2.56 -1.02 15.55
C ASN A 194 -3.13 -0.59 16.91
N THR A 195 -2.81 -1.30 17.99
CA THR A 195 -3.23 -0.93 19.35
C THR A 195 -2.70 0.44 19.74
N ILE A 196 -1.40 0.68 19.53
CA ILE A 196 -0.76 1.94 19.92
C ILE A 196 -1.26 3.09 19.03
N VAL A 197 -1.28 2.87 17.73
CA VAL A 197 -1.68 3.89 16.75
C VAL A 197 -3.13 4.35 17.00
N TYR A 198 -4.10 3.46 17.16
CA TYR A 198 -5.48 3.85 17.45
C TYR A 198 -5.70 4.40 18.87
N ARG A 199 -4.85 4.05 19.83
CA ARG A 199 -4.89 4.67 21.16
C ARG A 199 -4.45 6.12 21.13
N GLU A 200 -3.34 6.40 20.42
CA GLU A 200 -2.75 7.75 20.35
C GLU A 200 -3.47 8.66 19.33
N PHE A 201 -3.99 8.06 18.26
CA PHE A 201 -4.62 8.76 17.13
C PHE A 201 -5.96 8.08 16.77
N PRO A 202 -7.04 8.27 17.55
CA PRO A 202 -8.29 7.50 17.40
C PRO A 202 -9.06 7.76 16.10
N ASP A 203 -8.81 8.88 15.44
CA ASP A 203 -9.56 9.33 14.25
C ASP A 203 -8.89 8.93 12.92
N ILE A 204 -7.75 8.22 12.95
CA ILE A 204 -7.03 7.80 11.74
C ILE A 204 -7.51 6.45 11.21
N GLN A 205 -7.00 6.07 10.03
CA GLN A 205 -7.21 4.76 9.45
C GLN A 205 -5.90 4.02 9.20
N THR A 206 -5.86 2.73 9.54
CA THR A 206 -4.83 1.81 9.04
C THR A 206 -5.45 0.88 8.00
N ILE A 207 -4.78 0.74 6.85
CA ILE A 207 -5.30 0.03 5.68
C ILE A 207 -4.28 -1.04 5.30
N ALA A 208 -4.66 -2.31 5.33
CA ALA A 208 -3.78 -3.41 4.95
C ALA A 208 -3.80 -3.64 3.43
N GLU A 209 -2.65 -3.55 2.77
CA GLU A 209 -2.48 -4.19 1.47
C GLU A 209 -2.13 -5.66 1.72
N ASP A 210 -3.14 -6.51 1.64
CA ASP A 210 -3.02 -7.92 1.96
C ASP A 210 -3.81 -8.80 1.00
N SER A 211 -3.11 -9.70 0.33
CA SER A 211 -3.66 -10.69 -0.60
C SER A 211 -3.74 -12.10 -0.01
N SER A 212 -3.44 -12.25 1.29
CA SER A 212 -3.50 -13.53 1.99
C SER A 212 -4.95 -13.95 2.30
N ASP A 213 -5.10 -15.20 2.68
CA ASP A 213 -6.32 -15.76 3.27
C ASP A 213 -6.38 -15.60 4.79
N PHE A 214 -5.48 -14.80 5.37
CA PHE A 214 -5.44 -14.57 6.82
C PHE A 214 -6.78 -14.00 7.30
N PRO A 215 -7.41 -14.66 8.29
CA PRO A 215 -8.74 -14.28 8.74
C PRO A 215 -8.71 -13.07 9.67
N LYS A 216 -9.80 -12.31 9.68
CA LYS A 216 -10.04 -11.24 10.65
C LYS A 216 -8.99 -10.11 10.61
N VAL A 217 -8.47 -9.77 9.43
CA VAL A 217 -7.49 -8.66 9.27
C VAL A 217 -8.05 -7.36 9.83
N THR A 218 -9.33 -7.07 9.58
CA THR A 218 -10.01 -5.83 10.01
C THR A 218 -10.89 -6.00 11.26
N LYS A 219 -10.82 -7.14 11.92
CA LYS A 219 -11.54 -7.34 13.17
C LYS A 219 -10.72 -6.87 14.37
N PRO A 220 -11.38 -6.50 15.46
CA PRO A 220 -10.70 -6.08 16.69
C PRO A 220 -9.73 -7.16 17.22
N ILE A 221 -8.66 -6.71 17.86
CA ILE A 221 -7.61 -7.60 18.42
C ILE A 221 -8.20 -8.51 19.49
N TYR A 222 -9.12 -8.03 20.33
CA TYR A 222 -9.78 -8.83 21.37
C TYR A 222 -10.68 -9.93 20.77
N ASP A 223 -11.08 -9.82 19.49
CA ASP A 223 -11.81 -10.88 18.75
C ASP A 223 -10.86 -11.76 17.90
N GLY A 224 -9.57 -11.67 18.16
CA GLY A 224 -8.54 -12.43 17.46
C GLY A 224 -8.11 -11.84 16.12
N GLY A 225 -8.53 -10.61 15.79
CA GLY A 225 -8.16 -9.91 14.57
C GLY A 225 -6.79 -9.24 14.63
N LEU A 226 -6.37 -8.62 13.52
CA LEU A 226 -5.13 -7.84 13.44
C LEU A 226 -5.34 -6.36 13.80
N GLY A 227 -6.60 -5.89 13.85
CA GLY A 227 -6.94 -4.54 14.27
C GLY A 227 -6.81 -3.47 13.18
N PHE A 228 -6.63 -3.82 11.91
CA PHE A 228 -6.70 -2.84 10.82
C PHE A 228 -8.11 -2.26 10.67
N GLY A 229 -8.20 -1.00 10.27
CA GLY A 229 -9.47 -0.38 9.94
C GLY A 229 -10.05 -0.87 8.62
N MET A 230 -9.19 -1.08 7.61
CA MET A 230 -9.57 -1.55 6.28
C MET A 230 -8.55 -2.53 5.71
N LYS A 231 -9.00 -3.28 4.69
CA LYS A 231 -8.17 -4.19 3.87
C LYS A 231 -8.47 -3.99 2.40
N TRP A 232 -7.46 -4.00 1.54
CA TRP A 232 -7.65 -4.03 0.09
C TRP A 232 -8.32 -5.34 -0.34
N MET A 233 -9.33 -5.24 -1.19
CA MET A 233 -10.06 -6.39 -1.75
C MET A 233 -9.37 -6.88 -3.03
N MET A 234 -8.21 -7.49 -2.89
CA MET A 234 -7.34 -7.90 -4.01
C MET A 234 -8.03 -8.91 -4.93
N GLY A 235 -8.82 -9.84 -4.38
CA GLY A 235 -9.59 -10.79 -5.18
C GLY A 235 -10.59 -10.12 -6.10
N TRP A 236 -11.34 -9.12 -5.61
CA TRP A 236 -12.24 -8.32 -6.44
C TRP A 236 -11.48 -7.61 -7.56
N MET A 237 -10.34 -7.02 -7.26
CA MET A 237 -9.52 -6.30 -8.25
C MET A 237 -9.08 -7.25 -9.37
N HIS A 238 -8.50 -8.40 -9.04
CA HIS A 238 -8.04 -9.37 -10.01
C HIS A 238 -9.17 -9.90 -10.90
N ASP A 239 -10.28 -10.29 -10.30
CA ASP A 239 -11.42 -10.84 -11.03
C ASP A 239 -12.10 -9.80 -11.91
N THR A 240 -12.25 -8.57 -11.42
CA THR A 240 -12.82 -7.45 -12.18
C THR A 240 -11.97 -7.12 -13.40
N LEU A 241 -10.67 -6.92 -13.22
CA LEU A 241 -9.76 -6.63 -14.33
C LEU A 241 -9.71 -7.77 -15.35
N LYS A 242 -9.71 -9.01 -14.89
CA LYS A 242 -9.73 -10.17 -15.75
C LYS A 242 -11.01 -10.27 -16.57
N TYR A 243 -12.17 -9.98 -15.95
CA TYR A 243 -13.46 -9.96 -16.65
C TYR A 243 -13.54 -8.86 -17.70
N PHE A 244 -13.19 -7.62 -17.35
CA PHE A 244 -13.31 -6.49 -18.28
C PHE A 244 -12.27 -6.50 -19.41
N LYS A 245 -11.15 -7.22 -19.23
CA LYS A 245 -10.14 -7.46 -20.27
C LYS A 245 -10.59 -8.48 -21.32
N GLU A 246 -11.54 -9.36 -21.00
CA GLU A 246 -12.01 -10.38 -21.92
C GLU A 246 -12.84 -9.77 -23.07
N ASP A 247 -12.83 -10.45 -24.23
CA ASP A 247 -13.73 -10.13 -25.32
C ASP A 247 -15.20 -10.20 -24.84
N PRO A 248 -16.04 -9.19 -25.14
CA PRO A 248 -17.44 -9.17 -24.71
C PRO A 248 -18.23 -10.43 -25.07
N ILE A 249 -17.93 -11.10 -26.19
CA ILE A 249 -18.58 -12.36 -26.61
C ILE A 249 -18.32 -13.47 -25.60
N ALA A 250 -17.11 -13.50 -25.00
CA ALA A 250 -16.70 -14.54 -24.04
C ALA A 250 -17.25 -14.29 -22.62
N ARG A 251 -17.58 -13.06 -22.26
CA ARG A 251 -17.94 -12.65 -20.88
C ARG A 251 -19.13 -13.43 -20.29
N LYS A 252 -20.08 -13.85 -21.14
CA LYS A 252 -21.23 -14.65 -20.70
C LYS A 252 -20.83 -15.96 -20.01
N TYR A 253 -19.64 -16.49 -20.30
CA TYR A 253 -19.12 -17.71 -19.69
C TYR A 253 -18.31 -17.43 -18.40
N HIS A 254 -18.03 -16.17 -18.10
CA HIS A 254 -17.16 -15.75 -17.01
C HIS A 254 -17.84 -14.82 -16.00
N HIS A 255 -19.17 -14.78 -16.01
CA HIS A 255 -19.95 -13.89 -15.13
C HIS A 255 -19.66 -14.10 -13.63
N HIS A 256 -19.29 -15.33 -13.25
CA HIS A 256 -18.88 -15.66 -11.89
C HIS A 256 -17.74 -14.79 -11.35
N LYS A 257 -16.87 -14.25 -12.20
CA LYS A 257 -15.81 -13.32 -11.78
C LYS A 257 -16.35 -12.01 -11.19
N LEU A 258 -17.49 -11.54 -11.65
CA LEU A 258 -18.14 -10.36 -11.05
C LEU A 258 -18.91 -10.69 -9.77
N THR A 259 -19.45 -11.89 -9.66
CA THR A 259 -20.31 -12.26 -8.54
C THR A 259 -19.56 -12.94 -7.40
N PHE A 260 -18.38 -13.50 -7.62
CA PHE A 260 -17.63 -14.23 -6.58
C PHE A 260 -17.31 -13.36 -5.38
N SER A 261 -16.92 -12.11 -5.59
CA SER A 261 -16.60 -11.19 -4.49
C SER A 261 -17.77 -10.93 -3.54
N THR A 262 -19.01 -11.09 -4.00
CA THR A 262 -20.19 -10.91 -3.14
C THR A 262 -20.31 -11.99 -2.05
N MET A 263 -19.62 -13.12 -2.22
CA MET A 263 -19.59 -14.21 -1.23
C MET A 263 -18.85 -13.83 0.05
N TYR A 264 -17.89 -12.90 -0.03
CA TYR A 264 -17.02 -12.54 1.09
C TYR A 264 -16.93 -11.03 1.37
N MET A 265 -17.65 -10.19 0.60
CA MET A 265 -17.58 -8.72 0.70
C MET A 265 -17.93 -8.13 2.06
N LEU A 266 -18.53 -8.91 2.97
CA LEU A 266 -18.89 -8.49 4.33
C LEU A 266 -17.98 -9.10 5.41
N ASN A 267 -17.00 -9.93 5.03
CA ASN A 267 -16.12 -10.59 6.00
C ASN A 267 -15.13 -9.61 6.63
N GLU A 268 -14.70 -8.61 5.86
CA GLU A 268 -13.76 -7.56 6.27
C GLU A 268 -14.31 -6.17 5.89
N ASN A 269 -13.68 -5.13 6.41
CA ASN A 269 -13.92 -3.75 5.97
C ASN A 269 -13.10 -3.49 4.70
N PHE A 270 -13.67 -3.75 3.54
CA PHE A 270 -12.94 -3.71 2.30
C PHE A 270 -12.83 -2.33 1.65
N MET A 271 -11.65 -2.07 1.07
CA MET A 271 -11.41 -1.04 0.06
C MET A 271 -11.17 -1.72 -1.28
N LEU A 272 -11.83 -1.24 -2.34
CA LEU A 272 -11.69 -1.76 -3.70
C LEU A 272 -10.54 -1.04 -4.40
N PRO A 273 -9.37 -1.68 -4.61
CA PRO A 273 -8.23 -1.01 -5.22
C PRO A 273 -8.23 -1.16 -6.74
N LEU A 274 -8.06 -0.05 -7.44
CA LEU A 274 -7.46 0.01 -8.77
C LEU A 274 -6.21 0.86 -8.62
N SER A 275 -5.17 0.27 -8.06
CA SER A 275 -3.96 0.94 -7.59
C SER A 275 -2.92 1.16 -8.69
N HIS A 276 -1.81 1.76 -8.33
CA HIS A 276 -0.65 1.93 -9.18
C HIS A 276 -0.10 0.59 -9.69
N ASP A 277 -0.16 -0.48 -8.90
CA ASP A 277 0.34 -1.81 -9.28
C ASP A 277 -0.36 -2.39 -10.49
N GLU A 278 -1.60 -1.96 -10.74
CA GLU A 278 -2.37 -2.48 -11.87
C GLU A 278 -2.02 -1.81 -13.20
N VAL A 279 -1.33 -0.68 -13.17
CA VAL A 279 -1.03 0.14 -14.34
C VAL A 279 0.46 0.43 -14.54
N VAL A 280 1.31 -0.28 -13.83
CA VAL A 280 2.78 -0.16 -13.91
C VAL A 280 3.35 -0.61 -15.26
N HIS A 281 4.64 -0.38 -15.44
CA HIS A 281 5.38 -0.77 -16.65
C HIS A 281 5.10 -2.25 -17.01
N GLY A 282 4.74 -2.48 -18.26
CA GLY A 282 4.37 -3.81 -18.77
C GLY A 282 2.91 -4.25 -18.53
N LYS A 283 2.15 -3.54 -17.68
CA LYS A 283 0.74 -3.89 -17.38
C LYS A 283 -0.30 -3.08 -18.16
N SER A 284 0.06 -2.00 -18.83
CA SER A 284 -0.82 -1.05 -19.53
C SER A 284 -1.76 -0.26 -18.61
N SER A 285 -2.20 0.93 -19.03
CA SER A 285 -3.22 1.70 -18.32
C SER A 285 -4.58 1.00 -18.35
N LEU A 286 -5.50 1.39 -17.47
CA LEU A 286 -6.83 0.79 -17.40
C LEU A 286 -7.56 0.84 -18.74
N ILE A 287 -7.49 1.96 -19.47
CA ILE A 287 -8.13 2.11 -20.77
C ILE A 287 -7.54 1.14 -21.83
N PHE A 288 -6.23 0.92 -21.81
CA PHE A 288 -5.59 0.01 -22.75
C PHE A 288 -5.73 -1.48 -22.39
N LYS A 289 -6.24 -1.80 -21.19
CA LYS A 289 -6.67 -3.16 -20.85
C LYS A 289 -8.02 -3.52 -21.48
N MET A 290 -8.81 -2.52 -21.89
CA MET A 290 -10.15 -2.72 -22.43
C MET A 290 -10.08 -3.17 -23.90
N PRO A 291 -10.87 -4.19 -24.31
CA PRO A 291 -10.95 -4.63 -25.71
C PRO A 291 -11.75 -3.67 -26.58
N GLY A 292 -11.55 -3.78 -27.90
CA GLY A 292 -12.31 -3.06 -28.91
C GLY A 292 -11.64 -1.81 -29.44
N ASP A 293 -12.39 -1.01 -30.20
CA ASP A 293 -11.98 0.30 -30.68
C ASP A 293 -11.97 1.35 -29.56
N GLU A 294 -11.57 2.58 -29.87
CA GLU A 294 -11.43 3.64 -28.87
C GLU A 294 -12.76 3.93 -28.13
N TRP A 295 -13.87 4.02 -28.86
CA TRP A 295 -15.18 4.24 -28.24
C TRP A 295 -15.58 3.08 -27.33
N GLN A 296 -15.37 1.85 -27.77
CA GLN A 296 -15.66 0.63 -27.01
C GLN A 296 -14.81 0.54 -25.74
N LYS A 297 -13.52 0.89 -25.82
CA LYS A 297 -12.62 0.94 -24.64
C LYS A 297 -13.15 1.91 -23.58
N HIS A 298 -13.52 3.12 -23.98
CA HIS A 298 -14.08 4.12 -23.06
C HIS A 298 -15.43 3.67 -22.49
N ALA A 299 -16.31 3.10 -23.31
CA ALA A 299 -17.59 2.57 -22.84
C ALA A 299 -17.40 1.42 -21.82
N ASN A 300 -16.43 0.54 -22.10
CA ASN A 300 -16.11 -0.58 -21.24
C ASN A 300 -15.50 -0.12 -19.91
N LEU A 301 -14.61 0.88 -19.93
CA LEU A 301 -14.03 1.46 -18.72
C LEU A 301 -15.09 2.13 -17.84
N ARG A 302 -16.04 2.88 -18.45
CA ARG A 302 -17.18 3.45 -17.72
C ARG A 302 -18.04 2.36 -17.06
N ALA A 303 -18.28 1.26 -17.77
CA ALA A 303 -19.01 0.12 -17.20
C ALA A 303 -18.28 -0.51 -16.01
N MET A 304 -16.96 -0.64 -16.09
CA MET A 304 -16.14 -1.13 -14.98
C MET A 304 -16.21 -0.18 -13.76
N TYR A 305 -16.09 1.12 -13.96
CA TYR A 305 -16.23 2.09 -12.88
C TYR A 305 -17.66 2.08 -12.29
N THR A 306 -18.68 1.98 -13.11
CA THR A 306 -20.07 1.84 -12.61
C THR A 306 -20.20 0.62 -11.72
N TYR A 307 -19.65 -0.52 -12.12
CA TYR A 307 -19.62 -1.73 -11.29
C TYR A 307 -18.84 -1.50 -9.99
N MET A 308 -17.66 -0.88 -10.05
CA MET A 308 -16.86 -0.55 -8.87
C MET A 308 -17.64 0.33 -7.88
N TYR A 309 -18.29 1.40 -8.36
CA TYR A 309 -19.04 2.31 -7.50
C TYR A 309 -20.31 1.69 -6.93
N ALA A 310 -20.94 0.76 -7.63
CA ALA A 310 -22.09 0.01 -7.15
C ALA A 310 -21.75 -1.13 -6.16
N HIS A 311 -20.52 -1.61 -6.17
CA HIS A 311 -20.07 -2.67 -5.26
C HIS A 311 -19.83 -2.11 -3.84
N PRO A 312 -20.17 -2.83 -2.75
CA PRO A 312 -19.85 -2.42 -1.39
C PRO A 312 -18.34 -2.24 -1.14
N GLY A 313 -17.99 -1.35 -0.23
CA GLY A 313 -16.61 -1.02 0.15
C GLY A 313 -16.18 0.37 -0.31
N ASN A 314 -15.10 0.90 0.28
CA ASN A 314 -14.47 2.14 -0.14
C ASN A 314 -13.76 1.97 -1.49
N LYS A 315 -13.48 3.05 -2.20
CA LYS A 315 -12.88 3.02 -3.54
C LYS A 315 -11.51 3.67 -3.53
N LEU A 316 -10.54 3.00 -4.14
CA LEU A 316 -9.22 3.54 -4.43
C LEU A 316 -8.99 3.53 -5.93
N LEU A 317 -8.67 4.68 -6.49
CA LEU A 317 -8.45 4.85 -7.92
C LEU A 317 -7.11 5.56 -8.15
N PHE A 318 -6.17 4.91 -8.81
CA PHE A 318 -4.86 5.48 -9.10
C PHE A 318 -4.93 6.44 -10.27
N MET A 319 -4.49 7.69 -10.05
CA MET A 319 -4.48 8.79 -11.02
C MET A 319 -5.85 8.99 -11.68
N GLY A 320 -6.88 8.92 -10.89
CA GLY A 320 -8.29 8.92 -11.23
C GLY A 320 -8.80 9.90 -12.26
#